data_7d2ce01b3d6766a5b6056ab446dfc53d
#
_entry.id   7d2ce01b3d6766a5b6056ab446dfc53d
#
_cell.length_a   1.000
_cell.length_b   1.000
_cell.length_c   1.000
_cell.angle_alpha   90.00
_cell.angle_beta   90.00
_cell.angle_gamma   90.00
#
_symmetry.space_group_name_H-M   'P 1'
#
loop_
_entity.id
_entity.type
_entity.pdbx_description
1 polymer ?
#
loop_
_entity_poly.entity_id
_entity_poly.type
_entity_poly.pdbx_seq_one_letter_code
_entity_poly.pdbx_strand_id
1 'polypeptide(L)'
;HRYWEKNLQIAIVANGSYQKVFRDIVAFHDFYDRVTVCDFDEGLSHLAFAASDFILMPSLFEPCGLPQMTCQYYGSLPVVHDTGGLHDTVDPLDIAKNTGNGFRFETYDDGGLLWAVGEAMHFYEQPAEIKENIISRVMRESRQRFNHDVTAQAYIKIYESMLARPLVQHSLS
;
A
#
# COMPACT_ATOMS: atom_id res chain seq x y z
N HIS A 1 -5.09 -22.97 -0.65
CA HIS A 1 -6.51 -23.21 -0.99
C HIS A 1 -7.44 -22.04 -0.57
N ARG A 2 -7.27 -21.41 0.61
CA ARG A 2 -8.24 -20.44 1.18
C ARG A 2 -8.42 -19.15 0.38
N TYR A 3 -7.42 -18.67 -0.37
CA TYR A 3 -7.55 -17.46 -1.20
C TYR A 3 -8.37 -17.70 -2.48
N TRP A 4 -8.31 -18.91 -3.02
CA TRP A 4 -8.97 -19.26 -4.28
C TRP A 4 -10.49 -19.43 -4.17
N GLU A 5 -10.98 -19.57 -2.93
CA GLU A 5 -12.43 -19.61 -2.63
C GLU A 5 -13.05 -18.19 -2.62
N LYS A 6 -12.22 -17.16 -2.59
CA LYS A 6 -12.66 -15.76 -2.60
C LYS A 6 -12.76 -15.25 -4.03
N ASN A 7 -13.70 -14.36 -4.29
CA ASN A 7 -13.85 -13.69 -5.59
C ASN A 7 -12.80 -12.57 -5.72
N LEU A 8 -11.55 -12.96 -6.01
CA LEU A 8 -10.41 -12.07 -6.13
C LEU A 8 -9.75 -12.23 -7.50
N GLN A 9 -9.32 -11.11 -8.07
CA GLN A 9 -8.37 -11.05 -9.17
C GLN A 9 -7.03 -10.57 -8.64
N ILE A 10 -5.93 -11.19 -9.05
CA ILE A 10 -4.59 -10.91 -8.55
C ILE A 10 -3.66 -10.63 -9.73
N ALA A 11 -3.02 -9.46 -9.71
CA ALA A 11 -1.93 -9.13 -10.61
C ALA A 11 -0.61 -9.07 -9.81
N ILE A 12 0.37 -9.85 -10.23
CA ILE A 12 1.73 -9.84 -9.67
C ILE A 12 2.63 -9.15 -10.69
N VAL A 13 3.10 -7.94 -10.35
CA VAL A 13 4.01 -7.14 -11.19
C VAL A 13 5.32 -7.00 -10.42
N ALA A 14 6.22 -7.94 -10.59
CA ALA A 14 7.46 -7.99 -9.81
C ALA A 14 8.52 -8.84 -10.50
N ASN A 15 9.79 -8.62 -10.15
CA ASN A 15 10.89 -9.52 -10.46
C ASN A 15 11.33 -10.26 -9.20
N GLY A 16 11.65 -11.54 -9.32
CA GLY A 16 12.15 -12.30 -8.18
C GLY A 16 12.17 -13.81 -8.42
N SER A 17 12.84 -14.52 -7.52
CA SER A 17 13.02 -15.98 -7.61
C SER A 17 11.70 -16.77 -7.53
N TYR A 18 10.67 -16.21 -6.90
CA TYR A 18 9.36 -16.86 -6.76
C TYR A 18 8.43 -16.67 -7.96
N GLN A 19 8.79 -15.83 -8.92
CA GLN A 19 7.95 -15.55 -10.08
C GLN A 19 7.61 -16.81 -10.88
N LYS A 20 8.61 -17.69 -11.08
CA LYS A 20 8.37 -18.98 -11.71
C LYS A 20 7.40 -19.85 -10.91
N VAL A 21 7.53 -19.86 -9.58
CA VAL A 21 6.65 -20.64 -8.70
C VAL A 21 5.20 -20.17 -8.82
N PHE A 22 4.98 -18.86 -8.87
CA PHE A 22 3.63 -18.32 -9.08
C PHE A 22 3.06 -18.70 -10.45
N ARG A 23 3.85 -18.62 -11.52
CA ARG A 23 3.41 -19.06 -12.86
C ARG A 23 3.09 -20.55 -12.90
N ASP A 24 3.90 -21.38 -12.24
CA ASP A 24 3.66 -22.83 -12.15
C ASP A 24 2.36 -23.13 -11.37
N ILE A 25 2.06 -22.41 -10.29
CA ILE A 25 0.81 -22.54 -9.52
C ILE A 25 -0.39 -22.14 -10.38
N VAL A 26 -0.31 -21.00 -11.08
CA VAL A 26 -1.38 -20.53 -11.97
C VAL A 26 -1.68 -21.58 -13.04
N ALA A 27 -0.63 -22.13 -13.67
CA ALA A 27 -0.78 -23.16 -14.69
C ALA A 27 -1.33 -24.47 -14.13
N PHE A 28 -0.86 -24.91 -12.97
CA PHE A 28 -1.29 -26.17 -12.34
C PHE A 28 -2.78 -26.15 -11.94
N HIS A 29 -3.28 -24.99 -11.48
CA HIS A 29 -4.66 -24.85 -11.02
C HIS A 29 -5.59 -24.20 -12.06
N ASP A 30 -5.09 -23.90 -13.25
CA ASP A 30 -5.83 -23.21 -14.33
C ASP A 30 -6.48 -21.87 -13.87
N PHE A 31 -5.69 -21.03 -13.17
CA PHE A 31 -6.17 -19.76 -12.64
C PHE A 31 -5.94 -18.56 -13.58
N TYR A 32 -5.82 -18.78 -14.88
CA TYR A 32 -5.55 -17.73 -15.87
C TYR A 32 -6.66 -16.68 -15.98
N ASP A 33 -7.87 -17.01 -15.55
CA ASP A 33 -9.02 -16.10 -15.53
C ASP A 33 -8.97 -15.06 -14.42
N ARG A 34 -8.13 -15.29 -13.39
CA ARG A 34 -8.09 -14.46 -12.18
C ARG A 34 -6.70 -14.12 -11.65
N VAL A 35 -5.65 -14.74 -12.14
CA VAL A 35 -4.28 -14.47 -11.69
C VAL A 35 -3.37 -14.24 -12.89
N THR A 36 -2.70 -13.09 -12.91
CA THR A 36 -1.64 -12.80 -13.89
C THR A 36 -0.30 -12.57 -13.19
N VAL A 37 0.79 -13.01 -13.83
CA VAL A 37 2.16 -12.83 -13.33
C VAL A 37 2.98 -12.18 -14.42
N CYS A 38 3.29 -10.90 -14.22
CA CYS A 38 4.07 -10.06 -15.14
C CYS A 38 5.46 -9.80 -14.58
N ASP A 39 6.43 -9.58 -15.48
CA ASP A 39 7.72 -9.02 -15.12
C ASP A 39 7.53 -7.58 -14.65
N PHE A 40 8.45 -7.10 -13.81
CA PHE A 40 8.38 -5.72 -13.35
C PHE A 40 8.55 -4.75 -14.52
N ASP A 41 7.62 -3.83 -14.63
CA ASP A 41 7.64 -2.66 -15.49
C ASP A 41 7.05 -1.50 -14.72
N GLU A 42 7.72 -0.35 -14.73
CA GLU A 42 7.31 0.82 -13.95
C GLU A 42 5.95 1.37 -14.40
N GLY A 43 5.73 1.48 -15.72
CA GLY A 43 4.48 1.94 -16.28
C GLY A 43 3.32 1.00 -15.94
N LEU A 44 3.55 -0.31 -16.06
CA LEU A 44 2.58 -1.33 -15.69
C LEU A 44 2.28 -1.31 -14.18
N SER A 45 3.27 -1.01 -13.33
CA SER A 45 3.07 -0.87 -11.89
C SER A 45 2.12 0.28 -11.56
N HIS A 46 2.27 1.43 -12.20
CA HIS A 46 1.36 2.57 -12.03
C HIS A 46 -0.06 2.26 -12.52
N LEU A 47 -0.19 1.55 -13.64
CA LEU A 47 -1.50 1.07 -14.10
C LEU A 47 -2.13 0.09 -13.12
N ALA A 48 -1.32 -0.82 -12.54
CA ALA A 48 -1.79 -1.76 -11.52
C ALA A 48 -2.28 -1.02 -10.26
N PHE A 49 -1.58 0.01 -9.79
CA PHE A 49 -2.03 0.83 -8.66
C PHE A 49 -3.36 1.53 -8.96
N ALA A 50 -3.54 2.04 -10.18
CA ALA A 50 -4.76 2.72 -10.58
C ALA A 50 -5.95 1.78 -10.81
N ALA A 51 -5.70 0.53 -11.16
CA ALA A 51 -6.72 -0.47 -11.48
C ALA A 51 -7.10 -1.36 -10.29
N SER A 52 -6.28 -1.40 -9.22
CA SER A 52 -6.52 -2.28 -8.08
C SER A 52 -7.29 -1.56 -6.97
N ASP A 53 -8.13 -2.31 -6.25
CA ASP A 53 -8.75 -1.84 -5.01
C ASP A 53 -7.75 -1.89 -3.85
N PHE A 54 -6.85 -2.87 -3.88
CA PHE A 54 -5.87 -3.09 -2.83
C PHE A 54 -4.51 -3.46 -3.40
N ILE A 55 -3.46 -3.08 -2.68
CA ILE A 55 -2.11 -3.58 -2.93
C ILE A 55 -1.63 -4.44 -1.77
N LEU A 56 -1.03 -5.58 -2.08
CA LEU A 56 -0.58 -6.55 -1.09
C LEU A 56 0.93 -6.50 -0.94
N MET A 57 1.43 -6.20 0.27
CA MET A 57 2.85 -6.14 0.60
C MET A 57 3.16 -6.99 1.84
N PRO A 58 3.20 -8.33 1.70
CA PRO A 58 3.52 -9.25 2.79
C PRO A 58 5.05 -9.38 2.96
N SER A 59 5.75 -8.26 3.08
CA SER A 59 7.20 -8.25 3.25
C SER A 59 7.59 -8.74 4.63
N LEU A 60 8.58 -9.64 4.73
CA LEU A 60 9.16 -10.03 6.02
C LEU A 60 9.83 -8.83 6.71
N PHE A 61 10.51 -8.02 5.92
CA PHE A 61 11.12 -6.77 6.35
C PHE A 61 11.08 -5.77 5.19
N GLU A 62 10.69 -4.53 5.49
CA GLU A 62 10.61 -3.43 4.53
C GLU A 62 11.17 -2.15 5.17
N PRO A 63 12.40 -1.72 4.83
CA PRO A 63 13.01 -0.56 5.48
C PRO A 63 12.24 0.75 5.25
N CYS A 64 11.65 0.93 4.09
CA CYS A 64 10.87 2.11 3.72
C CYS A 64 9.58 1.73 3.00
N GLY A 65 9.70 1.10 1.83
CA GLY A 65 8.62 0.87 0.88
C GLY A 65 8.16 2.17 0.20
N LEU A 66 7.86 2.06 -1.08
CA LEU A 66 7.23 3.14 -1.85
C LEU A 66 5.83 2.76 -2.32
N PRO A 67 5.57 1.48 -2.69
CA PRO A 67 4.29 1.09 -3.25
C PRO A 67 3.09 1.39 -2.35
N GLN A 68 3.22 1.19 -1.01
CA GLN A 68 2.14 1.47 -0.05
C GLN A 68 1.78 2.96 0.05
N MET A 69 2.71 3.84 -0.23
CA MET A 69 2.45 5.28 -0.29
C MET A 69 1.90 5.68 -1.66
N THR A 70 2.50 5.13 -2.73
CA THR A 70 2.13 5.44 -4.11
C THR A 70 0.71 4.98 -4.43
N CYS A 71 0.32 3.77 -4.04
CA CYS A 71 -1.00 3.23 -4.35
C CYS A 71 -2.15 4.09 -3.79
N GLN A 72 -1.94 4.71 -2.62
CA GLN A 72 -2.92 5.59 -2.00
C GLN A 72 -3.22 6.84 -2.83
N TYR A 73 -2.26 7.33 -3.63
CA TYR A 73 -2.50 8.42 -4.59
C TYR A 73 -3.51 8.05 -5.66
N TYR A 74 -3.59 6.77 -6.00
CA TYR A 74 -4.50 6.22 -6.99
C TYR A 74 -5.83 5.73 -6.39
N GLY A 75 -5.95 5.70 -5.06
CA GLY A 75 -7.14 5.21 -4.35
C GLY A 75 -7.11 3.73 -4.01
N SER A 76 -6.03 3.03 -4.30
CA SER A 76 -5.80 1.65 -3.87
C SER A 76 -5.32 1.64 -2.40
N LEU A 77 -5.88 0.76 -1.57
CA LEU A 77 -5.52 0.71 -0.16
C LEU A 77 -4.47 -0.40 0.11
N PRO A 78 -3.42 -0.11 0.89
CA PRO A 78 -2.38 -1.09 1.19
C PRO A 78 -2.85 -2.14 2.22
N VAL A 79 -2.50 -3.41 1.97
CA VAL A 79 -2.61 -4.54 2.89
C VAL A 79 -1.20 -5.03 3.18
N VAL A 80 -0.68 -4.78 4.37
CA VAL A 80 0.76 -4.89 4.64
C VAL A 80 1.07 -5.68 5.90
N HIS A 81 2.26 -6.31 5.92
CA HIS A 81 2.85 -6.79 7.17
C HIS A 81 3.36 -5.62 8.02
N ASP A 82 3.13 -5.68 9.33
CA ASP A 82 3.50 -4.65 10.30
C ASP A 82 5.01 -4.65 10.57
N THR A 83 5.80 -4.05 9.66
CA THR A 83 7.26 -4.02 9.75
C THR A 83 7.85 -2.76 9.12
N GLY A 84 8.88 -2.19 9.73
CA GLY A 84 9.67 -1.08 9.21
C GLY A 84 8.84 0.07 8.65
N GLY A 85 9.14 0.51 7.44
CA GLY A 85 8.43 1.63 6.80
C GLY A 85 6.94 1.37 6.52
N LEU A 86 6.50 0.12 6.48
CA LEU A 86 5.08 -0.21 6.39
C LEU A 86 4.35 0.11 7.70
N HIS A 87 5.00 -0.18 8.85
CA HIS A 87 4.51 0.24 10.18
C HIS A 87 4.34 1.75 10.27
N ASP A 88 5.32 2.51 9.77
CA ASP A 88 5.39 3.97 9.90
C ASP A 88 4.41 4.71 8.98
N THR A 89 3.97 4.08 7.91
CA THR A 89 3.21 4.74 6.81
C THR A 89 1.79 4.23 6.64
N VAL A 90 1.45 3.06 7.20
CA VAL A 90 0.12 2.46 7.09
C VAL A 90 -0.52 2.37 8.47
N ASP A 91 -1.54 3.16 8.68
CA ASP A 91 -2.35 3.15 9.89
C ASP A 91 -3.57 2.25 9.69
N PRO A 92 -3.91 1.35 10.65
CA PRO A 92 -5.06 0.46 10.53
C PRO A 92 -6.36 1.23 10.26
N LEU A 93 -7.11 0.78 9.25
CA LEU A 93 -8.36 1.39 8.84
C LEU A 93 -9.47 1.14 9.87
N ASP A 94 -10.07 2.19 10.39
CA ASP A 94 -11.31 2.16 11.17
C ASP A 94 -12.44 2.75 10.32
N ILE A 95 -13.29 1.89 9.77
CA ILE A 95 -14.38 2.26 8.87
C ILE A 95 -15.40 3.16 9.60
N ALA A 96 -15.71 2.84 10.86
CA ALA A 96 -16.73 3.55 11.62
C ALA A 96 -16.29 4.98 11.98
N LYS A 97 -14.99 5.16 12.26
CA LYS A 97 -14.41 6.48 12.58
C LYS A 97 -13.92 7.23 11.35
N ASN A 98 -13.87 6.58 10.20
CA ASN A 98 -13.24 7.10 9.00
C ASN A 98 -11.80 7.56 9.25
N THR A 99 -10.97 6.72 9.89
CA THR A 99 -9.55 6.96 10.17
C THR A 99 -8.69 5.80 9.66
N GLY A 100 -7.36 6.01 9.61
CA GLY A 100 -6.44 5.02 9.06
C GLY A 100 -6.45 5.00 7.52
N ASN A 101 -5.53 4.27 6.91
CA ASN A 101 -5.31 4.33 5.47
C ASN A 101 -5.00 2.96 4.82
N GLY A 102 -5.10 1.86 5.58
CA GLY A 102 -4.84 0.53 5.05
C GLY A 102 -5.10 -0.57 6.06
N PHE A 103 -4.67 -1.79 5.72
CA PHE A 103 -4.87 -2.98 6.54
C PHE A 103 -3.51 -3.54 6.93
N ARG A 104 -3.29 -3.76 8.22
CA ARG A 104 -2.00 -4.16 8.77
C ARG A 104 -2.14 -5.43 9.59
N PHE A 105 -1.27 -6.43 9.35
CA PHE A 105 -1.22 -7.66 10.13
C PHE A 105 0.13 -7.82 10.81
N GLU A 106 0.11 -8.26 12.06
CA GLU A 106 1.31 -8.37 12.92
C GLU A 106 2.00 -9.72 12.81
N THR A 107 1.23 -10.80 12.71
CA THR A 107 1.79 -12.15 12.66
C THR A 107 2.18 -12.51 11.22
N TYR A 108 3.49 -12.68 11.00
CA TYR A 108 4.04 -13.01 9.69
C TYR A 108 3.82 -14.49 9.35
N ASP A 109 2.59 -14.83 9.04
CA ASP A 109 2.17 -16.15 8.57
C ASP A 109 0.98 -16.05 7.62
N ASP A 110 0.53 -17.19 7.10
CA ASP A 110 -0.63 -17.28 6.22
C ASP A 110 -1.94 -16.90 6.92
N GLY A 111 -2.03 -17.10 8.22
CA GLY A 111 -3.19 -16.73 9.03
C GLY A 111 -3.34 -15.21 9.15
N GLY A 112 -2.26 -14.51 9.51
CA GLY A 112 -2.23 -13.05 9.60
C GLY A 112 -2.53 -12.38 8.27
N LEU A 113 -1.92 -12.87 7.20
CA LEU A 113 -2.19 -12.36 5.85
C LEU A 113 -3.66 -12.60 5.42
N LEU A 114 -4.19 -13.80 5.67
CA LEU A 114 -5.60 -14.14 5.36
C LEU A 114 -6.58 -13.26 6.14
N TRP A 115 -6.28 -12.98 7.38
CA TRP A 115 -7.08 -12.09 8.21
C TRP A 115 -7.12 -10.68 7.61
N ALA A 116 -5.96 -10.09 7.27
CA ALA A 116 -5.90 -8.74 6.69
C ALA A 116 -6.58 -8.65 5.32
N VAL A 117 -6.45 -9.67 4.48
CA VAL A 117 -7.21 -9.76 3.21
C VAL A 117 -8.72 -9.87 3.51
N GLY A 118 -9.12 -10.57 4.57
CA GLY A 118 -10.51 -10.63 5.02
C GLY A 118 -11.06 -9.26 5.40
N GLU A 119 -10.31 -8.47 6.16
CA GLU A 119 -10.66 -7.09 6.52
C GLU A 119 -10.79 -6.18 5.29
N ALA A 120 -9.85 -6.31 4.34
CA ALA A 120 -9.92 -5.58 3.08
C ALA A 120 -11.17 -5.94 2.26
N MET A 121 -11.53 -7.21 2.19
CA MET A 121 -12.77 -7.64 1.53
C MET A 121 -14.02 -7.16 2.27
N HIS A 122 -14.02 -7.16 3.60
CA HIS A 122 -15.10 -6.58 4.38
C HIS A 122 -15.29 -5.09 4.08
N PHE A 123 -14.19 -4.34 3.92
CA PHE A 123 -14.26 -2.94 3.46
C PHE A 123 -14.82 -2.87 2.03
N TYR A 124 -14.38 -3.73 1.11
CA TYR A 124 -14.87 -3.74 -0.27
C TYR A 124 -16.38 -3.95 -0.38
N GLU A 125 -16.96 -4.74 0.54
CA GLU A 125 -18.39 -5.02 0.63
C GLU A 125 -19.21 -3.86 1.23
N GLN A 126 -18.57 -2.80 1.76
CA GLN A 126 -19.28 -1.64 2.28
C GLN A 126 -20.05 -0.89 1.18
N PRO A 127 -21.12 -0.14 1.53
CA PRO A 127 -21.82 0.73 0.59
C PRO A 127 -20.87 1.66 -0.15
N ALA A 128 -21.18 1.93 -1.42
CA ALA A 128 -20.33 2.77 -2.29
C ALA A 128 -19.99 4.12 -1.64
N GLU A 129 -20.97 4.77 -1.03
CA GLU A 129 -20.81 6.07 -0.36
C GLU A 129 -19.74 6.03 0.76
N ILE A 130 -19.70 4.95 1.57
CA ILE A 130 -18.71 4.77 2.63
C ILE A 130 -17.32 4.58 2.02
N LYS A 131 -17.20 3.73 1.00
CA LYS A 131 -15.94 3.46 0.31
C LYS A 131 -15.39 4.72 -0.35
N GLU A 132 -16.20 5.43 -1.11
CA GLU A 132 -15.83 6.66 -1.81
C GLU A 132 -15.37 7.75 -0.82
N ASN A 133 -16.04 7.91 0.29
CA ASN A 133 -15.66 8.86 1.33
C ASN A 133 -14.28 8.53 1.92
N ILE A 134 -14.05 7.27 2.30
CA ILE A 134 -12.77 6.81 2.87
C ILE A 134 -11.65 6.92 1.84
N ILE A 135 -11.85 6.41 0.62
CA ILE A 135 -10.85 6.45 -0.45
C ILE A 135 -10.49 7.90 -0.81
N SER A 136 -11.48 8.78 -0.96
CA SER A 136 -11.24 10.20 -1.25
C SER A 136 -10.45 10.90 -0.15
N ARG A 137 -10.72 10.56 1.13
CA ARG A 137 -9.94 11.06 2.27
C ARG A 137 -8.49 10.56 2.19
N VAL A 138 -8.29 9.25 2.02
CA VAL A 138 -6.95 8.64 1.94
C VAL A 138 -6.14 9.24 0.79
N MET A 139 -6.71 9.39 -0.39
CA MET A 139 -6.06 10.04 -1.54
C MET A 139 -5.61 11.47 -1.23
N ARG A 140 -6.45 12.25 -0.55
CA ARG A 140 -6.13 13.63 -0.18
C ARG A 140 -5.04 13.68 0.88
N GLU A 141 -5.14 12.88 1.94
CA GLU A 141 -4.16 12.83 3.03
C GLU A 141 -2.81 12.31 2.55
N SER A 142 -2.79 11.30 1.70
CA SER A 142 -1.58 10.76 1.08
C SER A 142 -0.82 11.84 0.31
N ARG A 143 -1.51 12.66 -0.50
CA ARG A 143 -0.89 13.78 -1.24
C ARG A 143 -0.29 14.84 -0.31
N GLN A 144 -0.87 15.04 0.85
CA GLN A 144 -0.36 16.00 1.85
C GLN A 144 0.80 15.43 2.66
N ARG A 145 0.79 14.13 2.93
CA ARG A 145 1.78 13.46 3.79
C ARG A 145 3.03 13.00 3.03
N PHE A 146 2.86 12.43 1.84
CA PHE A 146 3.92 11.75 1.09
C PHE A 146 4.31 12.53 -0.18
N ASN A 147 4.95 13.67 -0.02
CA ASN A 147 5.42 14.50 -1.13
C ASN A 147 6.83 15.07 -0.86
N HIS A 148 7.46 15.53 -1.91
CA HIS A 148 8.83 16.05 -1.84
C HIS A 148 8.96 17.31 -0.96
N ASP A 149 7.94 18.16 -0.92
CA ASP A 149 7.97 19.39 -0.11
C ASP A 149 8.00 19.06 1.38
N VAL A 150 7.18 18.11 1.83
CA VAL A 150 7.17 17.62 3.22
C VAL A 150 8.53 17.03 3.58
N THR A 151 9.11 16.21 2.69
CA THR A 151 10.43 15.61 2.90
C THR A 151 11.51 16.68 2.95
N ALA A 152 11.52 17.63 2.03
CA ALA A 152 12.49 18.73 2.00
C ALA A 152 12.41 19.57 3.27
N GLN A 153 11.21 19.91 3.73
CA GLN A 153 11.04 20.66 4.99
C GLN A 153 11.54 19.88 6.21
N ALA A 154 11.35 18.55 6.24
CA ALA A 154 11.90 17.73 7.31
C ALA A 154 13.43 17.73 7.32
N TYR A 155 14.08 17.63 6.15
CA TYR A 155 15.54 17.74 6.04
C TYR A 155 16.06 19.14 6.44
N ILE A 156 15.38 20.22 6.01
CA ILE A 156 15.74 21.58 6.39
C ILE A 156 15.72 21.74 7.92
N LYS A 157 14.67 21.24 8.60
CA LYS A 157 14.57 21.29 10.07
C LYS A 157 15.71 20.53 10.76
N ILE A 158 16.11 19.36 10.22
CA ILE A 158 17.25 18.60 10.75
C ILE A 158 18.53 19.43 10.61
N TYR A 159 18.80 20.00 9.45
CA TYR A 159 20.00 20.82 9.22
C TYR A 159 20.00 22.08 10.07
N GLU A 160 18.86 22.75 10.22
CA GLU A 160 18.74 23.93 11.12
C GLU A 160 19.05 23.56 12.57
N SER A 161 18.54 22.42 13.02
CA SER A 161 18.84 21.89 14.37
C SER A 161 20.34 21.61 14.55
N MET A 162 20.98 20.97 13.55
CA MET A 162 22.42 20.67 13.60
C MET A 162 23.29 21.92 13.58
N LEU A 163 22.89 22.96 12.85
CA LEU A 163 23.62 24.21 12.70
C LEU A 163 23.26 25.24 13.79
N ALA A 164 22.23 25.00 14.58
CA ALA A 164 21.65 25.92 15.57
C ALA A 164 21.31 27.31 14.97
N ARG A 165 20.90 27.34 13.69
CA ARG A 165 20.49 28.55 12.96
C ARG A 165 19.51 28.21 11.83
N PRO A 166 18.62 29.16 11.43
CA PRO A 166 17.78 28.99 10.26
C PRO A 166 18.60 28.90 8.97
N LEU A 167 18.20 28.01 8.04
CA LEU A 167 18.76 27.91 6.69
C LEU A 167 18.06 28.84 5.70
N VAL A 168 16.77 29.09 5.92
CA VAL A 168 15.95 29.97 5.09
C VAL A 168 15.67 31.22 5.90
N GLN A 169 16.25 32.37 5.49
CA GLN A 169 15.83 33.64 6.00
C GLN A 169 14.52 34.03 5.30
N HIS A 170 13.40 34.02 6.05
CA HIS A 170 12.22 34.71 5.58
C HIS A 170 12.57 36.20 5.48
N SER A 171 12.77 36.70 4.26
CA SER A 171 12.77 38.13 4.02
C SER A 171 11.42 38.67 4.48
N LEU A 172 11.44 39.39 5.61
CA LEU A 172 10.31 40.19 6.04
C LEU A 172 10.09 41.25 4.95
N SER A 173 9.07 41.03 4.10
CA SER A 173 8.51 42.05 3.20
C SER A 173 7.27 42.63 3.82
#